data_51045fc6b57a3c35e62ca9a3c043635d
#
_entry.id   51045fc6b57a3c35e62ca9a3c043635d
#
_cell.length_a   1.000
_cell.length_b   1.000
_cell.length_c   1.000
_cell.angle_alpha   90.00
_cell.angle_beta   90.00
_cell.angle_gamma   90.00
#
_symmetry.space_group_name_H-M   'P 1'
#
loop_
_entity.id
_entity.type
_entity.pdbx_description
1 polymer ?
#
loop_
_entity_poly.entity_id
_entity_poly.type
_entity_poly.pdbx_seq_one_letter_code
_entity_poly.pdbx_strand_id
1 'polypeptide(L)'
;METVFGTSFEYKLIYVFAINDEAHKGLLKIGDTTIQSDASIDALFPNCKALNQAALSRIKQYTNTAGISAQLLHTELAVRLVRGKDGQQVLKAFRDHDVHRVLENSGIPKKKLKNSTSREWFEVDLSTVLKAIEAVKKCQPNLSGMGAGTGFAPIVF
;
A
#
# COMPACT_ATOMS: atom_id res chain seq x y z
N MET A 1 -29.83 -19.51 4.54
CA MET A 1 -29.48 -19.08 4.82
C MET A 1 -28.65 -18.90 4.85
N GLU A 2 -28.46 -18.82 4.53
CA GLU A 2 -27.79 -18.61 4.66
C GLU A 2 -27.23 -17.90 4.60
N THR A 3 -27.10 -17.77 4.49
CA THR A 3 -26.76 -17.22 4.48
C THR A 3 -26.37 -16.39 4.30
N VAL A 4 -26.35 -16.77 4.03
CA VAL A 4 -26.31 -15.70 3.56
C VAL A 4 -25.62 -14.66 4.20
N PHE A 5 -25.85 -14.20 5.00
CA PHE A 5 -25.09 -13.32 5.74
C PHE A 5 -23.86 -14.02 6.16
N GLY A 6 -22.83 -13.33 6.47
CA GLY A 6 -21.58 -13.91 6.85
C GLY A 6 -20.75 -14.41 5.71
N THR A 7 -21.23 -14.25 4.49
CA THR A 7 -20.45 -14.66 3.34
C THR A 7 -19.61 -13.53 2.76
N SER A 8 -19.89 -12.30 3.18
CA SER A 8 -19.16 -11.15 2.67
C SER A 8 -18.18 -10.66 3.73
N PHE A 9 -16.94 -10.47 3.33
CA PHE A 9 -15.88 -10.02 4.21
C PHE A 9 -15.38 -8.66 3.79
N GLU A 10 -14.92 -7.89 4.75
CA GLU A 10 -14.29 -6.61 4.46
C GLU A 10 -12.79 -6.80 4.49
N TYR A 11 -12.13 -6.48 3.40
CA TYR A 11 -10.68 -6.58 3.29
C TYR A 11 -10.11 -5.19 3.06
N LYS A 12 -8.94 -4.94 3.63
CA LYS A 12 -8.18 -3.75 3.34
C LYS A 12 -7.20 -4.04 2.21
N LEU A 13 -7.02 -3.07 1.33
CA LEU A 13 -6.05 -3.21 0.24
C LEU A 13 -5.18 -1.96 0.16
N ILE A 14 -3.97 -2.15 -0.35
CA ILE A 14 -3.04 -1.07 -0.66
C ILE A 14 -3.11 -0.82 -2.15
N TYR A 15 -3.04 0.45 -2.54
CA TYR A 15 -2.90 0.82 -3.94
C TYR A 15 -1.79 1.83 -4.10
N VAL A 16 -1.19 1.81 -5.28
CA VAL A 16 -0.13 2.75 -5.65
C VAL A 16 -0.50 3.37 -6.98
N PHE A 17 -0.44 4.69 -7.07
CA PHE A 17 -0.75 5.33 -8.33
C PHE A 17 0.16 6.53 -8.57
N ALA A 18 0.19 6.96 -9.82
CA ALA A 18 0.93 8.14 -10.25
C ALA A 18 -0.04 9.08 -10.93
N ILE A 19 0.30 10.35 -10.97
CA ILE A 19 -0.41 11.32 -11.79
C ILE A 19 0.54 11.75 -12.88
N ASN A 20 0.06 11.67 -14.11
CA ASN A 20 0.90 11.88 -15.28
C ASN A 20 0.91 13.36 -15.67
N ASP A 21 1.61 14.17 -14.90
CA ASP A 21 1.82 15.57 -15.22
C ASP A 21 3.20 15.98 -14.71
N GLU A 22 3.59 17.19 -15.03
CA GLU A 22 4.93 17.67 -14.70
C GLU A 22 5.14 17.81 -13.20
N ALA A 23 4.11 18.26 -12.48
CA ALA A 23 4.21 18.50 -11.05
C ALA A 23 4.39 17.20 -10.26
N HIS A 24 3.92 16.09 -10.80
CA HIS A 24 3.94 14.79 -10.12
C HIS A 24 4.98 13.83 -10.70
N LYS A 25 5.86 14.34 -11.54
CA LYS A 25 6.83 13.49 -12.20
C LYS A 25 7.75 12.81 -11.19
N GLY A 26 7.87 11.51 -11.30
CA GLY A 26 8.73 10.75 -10.39
C GLY A 26 8.14 10.50 -9.03
N LEU A 27 6.89 10.87 -8.81
CA LEU A 27 6.24 10.72 -7.50
C LEU A 27 5.18 9.65 -7.55
N LEU A 28 5.07 8.89 -6.48
CA LEU A 28 4.04 7.88 -6.32
C LEU A 28 3.26 8.14 -5.04
N LYS A 29 1.98 7.85 -5.10
CA LYS A 29 1.12 7.92 -3.93
C LYS A 29 0.72 6.52 -3.53
N ILE A 30 0.84 6.26 -2.23
CA ILE A 30 0.46 4.98 -1.65
C ILE A 30 -0.73 5.24 -0.74
N GLY A 31 -1.83 4.56 -1.02
CA GLY A 31 -3.04 4.72 -0.23
C GLY A 31 -3.64 3.39 0.12
N ASP A 32 -4.70 3.42 0.90
CA ASP A 32 -5.45 2.21 1.19
C ASP A 32 -6.94 2.48 1.06
N THR A 33 -7.68 1.40 0.87
CA THR A 33 -9.13 1.46 0.89
C THR A 33 -9.62 0.06 1.28
N THR A 34 -10.91 -0.12 1.31
CA THR A 34 -11.50 -1.40 1.66
C THR A 34 -12.34 -1.92 0.51
N ILE A 35 -12.50 -3.23 0.50
CA ILE A 35 -13.36 -3.90 -0.46
C ILE A 35 -14.19 -4.92 0.32
N GLN A 36 -15.45 -5.02 -0.03
CA GLN A 36 -16.30 -6.09 0.50
C GLN A 36 -16.44 -7.15 -0.55
N SER A 37 -16.19 -8.39 -0.18
CA SER A 37 -16.19 -9.47 -1.13
C SER A 37 -16.47 -10.78 -0.41
N ASP A 38 -17.14 -11.68 -1.11
CA ASP A 38 -17.33 -13.05 -0.65
C ASP A 38 -16.21 -13.97 -1.16
N ALA A 39 -15.27 -13.41 -1.91
CA ALA A 39 -14.15 -14.18 -2.42
C ALA A 39 -13.14 -14.47 -1.31
N SER A 40 -12.41 -15.55 -1.47
CA SER A 40 -11.35 -15.88 -0.54
C SER A 40 -10.14 -14.98 -0.75
N ILE A 41 -9.24 -14.97 0.23
CA ILE A 41 -8.01 -14.21 0.11
C ILE A 41 -7.22 -14.64 -1.14
N ASP A 42 -7.20 -15.94 -1.41
CA ASP A 42 -6.44 -16.44 -2.56
C ASP A 42 -7.01 -15.95 -3.88
N ALA A 43 -8.31 -15.70 -3.94
CA ALA A 43 -8.94 -15.20 -5.15
C ALA A 43 -8.72 -13.72 -5.35
N LEU A 44 -8.31 -13.00 -4.30
CA LEU A 44 -8.04 -11.57 -4.36
C LEU A 44 -6.53 -11.34 -4.47
N PHE A 45 -5.96 -11.86 -5.55
CA PHE A 45 -4.51 -11.76 -5.77
C PHE A 45 -4.11 -10.37 -6.25
N PRO A 46 -2.83 -10.03 -6.17
CA PRO A 46 -2.38 -8.69 -6.54
C PRO A 46 -2.78 -8.32 -7.96
N ASN A 47 -3.26 -7.11 -8.11
CA ASN A 47 -3.68 -6.53 -9.39
C ASN A 47 -4.88 -7.23 -10.03
N CYS A 48 -5.65 -7.98 -9.26
CA CYS A 48 -6.85 -8.59 -9.80
C CYS A 48 -7.91 -7.51 -10.04
N LYS A 49 -8.90 -7.86 -10.87
CA LYS A 49 -9.90 -6.90 -11.30
C LYS A 49 -10.65 -6.26 -10.12
N ALA A 50 -11.02 -7.07 -9.13
CA ALA A 50 -11.80 -6.57 -8.01
C ALA A 50 -11.00 -5.53 -7.20
N LEU A 51 -9.73 -5.81 -6.94
CA LEU A 51 -8.89 -4.86 -6.20
C LEU A 51 -8.67 -3.60 -7.01
N ASN A 52 -8.44 -3.74 -8.31
CA ASN A 52 -8.22 -2.58 -9.17
C ASN A 52 -9.45 -1.69 -9.24
N GLN A 53 -10.62 -2.27 -9.31
CA GLN A 53 -11.86 -1.48 -9.36
C GLN A 53 -12.07 -0.71 -8.05
N ALA A 54 -11.82 -1.35 -6.92
CA ALA A 54 -11.95 -0.68 -5.62
C ALA A 54 -10.97 0.47 -5.51
N ALA A 55 -9.73 0.25 -5.94
CA ALA A 55 -8.71 1.29 -5.91
C ALA A 55 -9.08 2.46 -6.81
N LEU A 56 -9.53 2.18 -8.03
CA LEU A 56 -9.90 3.23 -8.95
C LEU A 56 -11.06 4.07 -8.44
N SER A 57 -12.03 3.44 -7.80
CA SER A 57 -13.13 4.19 -7.18
C SER A 57 -12.61 5.16 -6.12
N ARG A 58 -11.67 4.72 -5.31
CA ARG A 58 -11.11 5.58 -4.27
C ARG A 58 -10.27 6.69 -4.88
N ILE A 59 -9.46 6.38 -5.89
CA ILE A 59 -8.62 7.36 -6.54
C ILE A 59 -9.45 8.45 -7.19
N LYS A 60 -10.58 8.10 -7.77
CA LYS A 60 -11.46 9.08 -8.39
C LYS A 60 -11.94 10.15 -7.42
N GLN A 61 -12.06 9.80 -6.14
CA GLN A 61 -12.47 10.77 -5.14
C GLN A 61 -11.43 11.86 -4.94
N TYR A 62 -10.16 11.55 -5.18
CA TYR A 62 -9.09 12.55 -5.10
C TYR A 62 -8.91 13.31 -6.39
N THR A 63 -9.12 12.66 -7.51
CA THR A 63 -8.78 13.20 -8.82
C THR A 63 -10.00 13.57 -9.62
N ASN A 64 -11.11 13.83 -8.95
CA ASN A 64 -12.38 14.14 -9.60
C ASN A 64 -12.38 15.59 -10.08
N THR A 65 -11.27 16.02 -10.66
CA THR A 65 -11.12 17.36 -11.19
C THR A 65 -10.75 17.21 -12.66
N ALA A 66 -11.33 18.02 -13.50
CA ALA A 66 -11.05 17.96 -14.92
C ALA A 66 -9.56 18.11 -15.17
N GLY A 67 -9.04 17.28 -16.03
CA GLY A 67 -7.65 17.36 -16.43
C GLY A 67 -6.67 16.55 -15.60
N ILE A 68 -7.13 15.96 -14.51
CA ILE A 68 -6.24 15.13 -13.70
C ILE A 68 -6.36 13.68 -14.17
N SER A 69 -5.23 13.08 -14.49
CA SER A 69 -5.17 11.71 -14.98
C SER A 69 -4.32 10.87 -14.04
N ALA A 70 -4.96 9.93 -13.38
CA ALA A 70 -4.26 9.02 -12.47
C ALA A 70 -3.99 7.69 -13.18
N GLN A 71 -2.82 7.14 -12.92
CA GLN A 71 -2.43 5.84 -13.45
C GLN A 71 -2.24 4.89 -12.29
N LEU A 72 -3.08 3.86 -12.22
CA LEU A 72 -2.98 2.85 -11.19
C LEU A 72 -1.83 1.90 -11.53
N LEU A 73 -0.92 1.72 -10.60
CA LEU A 73 0.28 0.93 -10.84
C LEU A 73 0.26 -0.42 -10.13
N HIS A 74 -0.41 -0.51 -8.99
CA HIS A 74 -0.38 -1.74 -8.22
C HIS A 74 -1.49 -1.77 -7.18
N THR A 75 -2.04 -2.95 -6.94
CA THR A 75 -2.96 -3.21 -5.84
C THR A 75 -2.64 -4.55 -5.23
N GLU A 76 -2.83 -4.69 -3.93
CA GLU A 76 -2.79 -5.99 -3.27
C GLU A 76 -3.48 -5.88 -1.92
N LEU A 77 -3.92 -7.00 -1.40
CA LEU A 77 -4.53 -7.01 -0.08
C LEU A 77 -3.52 -6.59 0.97
N ALA A 78 -3.97 -5.77 1.90
CA ALA A 78 -3.13 -5.28 2.98
C ALA A 78 -3.32 -6.16 4.20
N VAL A 79 -2.83 -7.38 4.13
CA VAL A 79 -2.92 -8.34 5.21
C VAL A 79 -1.56 -8.98 5.41
N ARG A 80 -1.28 -9.31 6.65
CA ARG A 80 -0.03 -9.97 7.00
C ARG A 80 -0.32 -11.00 8.09
N LEU A 81 0.56 -11.98 8.19
CA LEU A 81 0.48 -12.99 9.23
C LEU A 81 1.27 -12.50 10.44
N VAL A 82 0.65 -12.52 11.59
CA VAL A 82 1.34 -12.20 12.84
C VAL A 82 1.12 -13.34 13.81
N ARG A 83 2.06 -13.50 14.73
CA ARG A 83 1.96 -14.54 15.74
C ARG A 83 1.13 -14.02 16.91
N GLY A 84 0.06 -14.72 17.24
CA GLY A 84 -0.78 -14.38 18.37
C GLY A 84 -0.18 -14.83 19.69
N LYS A 85 -0.88 -14.53 20.76
CA LYS A 85 -0.41 -14.81 22.11
C LYS A 85 -0.21 -16.29 22.37
N ASP A 86 -1.01 -17.11 21.74
CA ASP A 86 -0.94 -18.56 21.90
C ASP A 86 -0.01 -19.22 20.91
N GLY A 87 0.75 -18.44 20.15
CA GLY A 87 1.66 -18.96 19.14
C GLY A 87 1.01 -19.25 17.81
N GLN A 88 -0.30 -19.09 17.70
CA GLN A 88 -0.99 -19.30 16.43
C GLN A 88 -0.77 -18.11 15.51
N GLN A 89 -0.73 -18.37 14.21
CA GLN A 89 -0.64 -17.29 13.23
C GLN A 89 -2.03 -16.77 12.92
N VAL A 90 -2.17 -15.45 12.93
CA VAL A 90 -3.43 -14.80 12.59
C VAL A 90 -3.17 -13.76 11.51
N LEU A 91 -4.16 -13.58 10.64
CA LEU A 91 -4.11 -12.55 9.63
C LEU A 91 -4.51 -11.22 10.23
N LYS A 92 -3.75 -10.20 9.94
CA LYS A 92 -4.01 -8.86 10.44
C LYS A 92 -3.89 -7.86 9.32
N ALA A 93 -4.82 -6.92 9.27
CA ALA A 93 -4.77 -5.86 8.26
C ALA A 93 -3.69 -4.85 8.63
N PHE A 94 -3.13 -4.22 7.61
CA PHE A 94 -2.24 -3.08 7.81
C PHE A 94 -2.71 -1.92 6.96
N ARG A 95 -2.10 -0.77 7.14
CA ARG A 95 -2.53 0.46 6.51
C ARG A 95 -1.43 1.04 5.63
N ASP A 96 -1.83 2.00 4.80
CA ASP A 96 -0.86 2.73 4.00
C ASP A 96 0.20 3.40 4.88
N HIS A 97 -0.18 3.83 6.07
CA HIS A 97 0.78 4.45 6.98
C HIS A 97 1.90 3.51 7.37
N ASP A 98 1.63 2.22 7.43
CA ASP A 98 2.68 1.25 7.72
C ASP A 98 3.71 1.20 6.60
N VAL A 99 3.24 1.27 5.36
CA VAL A 99 4.14 1.31 4.21
C VAL A 99 4.92 2.63 4.18
N HIS A 100 4.23 3.74 4.44
CA HIS A 100 4.89 5.04 4.52
C HIS A 100 6.02 5.03 5.54
N ARG A 101 5.77 4.40 6.69
CA ARG A 101 6.76 4.37 7.75
C ARG A 101 8.00 3.59 7.35
N VAL A 102 7.82 2.47 6.62
CA VAL A 102 8.97 1.71 6.13
C VAL A 102 9.82 2.57 5.20
N LEU A 103 9.16 3.30 4.29
CA LEU A 103 9.89 4.18 3.38
C LEU A 103 10.62 5.28 4.14
N GLU A 104 9.96 5.91 5.09
CA GLU A 104 10.59 6.97 5.87
C GLU A 104 11.75 6.45 6.70
N ASN A 105 11.59 5.27 7.30
CA ASN A 105 12.68 4.64 8.06
C ASN A 105 13.85 4.27 7.17
N SER A 106 13.61 4.14 5.88
CA SER A 106 14.65 3.79 4.91
C SER A 106 15.28 5.01 4.25
N GLY A 107 14.94 6.20 4.74
CA GLY A 107 15.52 7.43 4.22
C GLY A 107 14.77 8.04 3.06
N ILE A 108 13.55 7.60 2.81
CA ILE A 108 12.72 8.13 1.72
C ILE A 108 11.56 8.90 2.33
N PRO A 109 11.68 10.21 2.49
CA PRO A 109 10.63 10.99 3.16
C PRO A 109 9.46 11.31 2.25
N LYS A 110 8.36 11.66 2.85
CA LYS A 110 7.22 12.20 2.11
C LYS A 110 7.60 13.53 1.48
N LYS A 111 7.07 13.76 0.31
CA LYS A 111 7.31 15.00 -0.40
C LYS A 111 6.00 15.75 -0.52
N LYS A 112 5.99 17.00 -0.04
CA LYS A 112 4.81 17.82 -0.09
C LYS A 112 4.86 18.69 -1.33
N LEU A 113 3.79 18.67 -2.09
CA LEU A 113 3.72 19.47 -3.31
C LEU A 113 3.19 20.85 -2.99
N LYS A 114 3.70 21.83 -3.72
CA LYS A 114 3.22 23.20 -3.60
C LYS A 114 1.76 23.27 -4.04
N ASN A 115 0.98 24.06 -3.33
CA ASN A 115 -0.39 24.33 -3.69
C ASN A 115 -1.25 23.06 -3.76
N SER A 116 -0.87 22.03 -3.07
CA SER A 116 -1.62 20.80 -3.05
C SER A 116 -2.14 20.53 -1.65
N THR A 117 -3.38 20.10 -1.55
CA THR A 117 -3.93 19.62 -0.30
C THR A 117 -3.51 18.20 -0.04
N SER A 118 -3.10 17.53 -1.07
CA SER A 118 -2.56 16.18 -0.90
C SER A 118 -1.14 16.27 -0.40
N ARG A 119 -0.79 15.34 0.42
CA ARG A 119 0.38 15.55 1.18
C ARG A 119 1.38 14.45 1.11
N GLU A 120 0.99 13.29 0.73
CA GLU A 120 1.83 12.12 1.03
C GLU A 120 2.29 11.45 -0.25
N TRP A 121 3.14 12.18 -0.96
CA TRP A 121 3.77 11.67 -2.16
C TRP A 121 5.19 11.27 -1.83
N PHE A 122 5.68 10.24 -2.51
CA PHE A 122 7.05 9.78 -2.32
C PHE A 122 7.78 9.82 -3.64
N GLU A 123 9.00 10.33 -3.63
CA GLU A 123 9.85 10.29 -4.81
C GLU A 123 10.56 8.94 -4.80
N VAL A 124 9.97 7.98 -5.49
CA VAL A 124 10.37 6.59 -5.35
C VAL A 124 9.84 5.82 -6.56
N ASP A 125 10.49 4.73 -6.90
CA ASP A 125 9.99 3.89 -7.98
C ASP A 125 9.09 2.79 -7.42
N LEU A 126 8.35 2.15 -8.31
CA LEU A 126 7.38 1.14 -7.92
C LEU A 126 8.07 -0.05 -7.25
N SER A 127 9.22 -0.49 -7.76
CA SER A 127 9.85 -1.66 -7.20
C SER A 127 10.25 -1.43 -5.74
N THR A 128 10.64 -0.22 -5.39
CA THR A 128 10.96 0.11 -4.00
C THR A 128 9.71 0.10 -3.13
N VAL A 129 8.58 0.59 -3.66
CA VAL A 129 7.32 0.54 -2.93
C VAL A 129 6.90 -0.90 -2.68
N LEU A 130 7.05 -1.76 -3.68
CA LEU A 130 6.71 -3.18 -3.51
C LEU A 130 7.56 -3.83 -2.43
N LYS A 131 8.83 -3.47 -2.35
CA LYS A 131 9.69 -3.95 -1.28
C LYS A 131 9.25 -3.43 0.09
N ALA A 132 8.76 -2.20 0.14
CA ALA A 132 8.25 -1.66 1.39
C ALA A 132 7.00 -2.40 1.84
N ILE A 133 6.10 -2.71 0.92
CA ILE A 133 4.92 -3.50 1.24
C ILE A 133 5.32 -4.86 1.78
N GLU A 134 6.28 -5.49 1.13
CA GLU A 134 6.76 -6.79 1.58
C GLU A 134 7.38 -6.70 2.96
N ALA A 135 8.11 -5.61 3.25
CA ALA A 135 8.69 -5.39 4.56
C ALA A 135 7.61 -5.30 5.64
N VAL A 136 6.51 -4.61 5.34
CA VAL A 136 5.38 -4.55 6.28
C VAL A 136 4.84 -5.94 6.56
N LYS A 137 4.69 -6.75 5.50
CA LYS A 137 4.17 -8.10 5.66
C LYS A 137 5.07 -8.96 6.52
N LYS A 138 6.36 -8.71 6.47
CA LYS A 138 7.36 -9.46 7.26
C LYS A 138 7.67 -8.79 8.59
N CYS A 139 6.94 -7.73 8.93
CA CYS A 139 7.14 -6.98 10.17
C CYS A 139 8.55 -6.41 10.30
N GLN A 140 9.12 -5.99 9.18
CA GLN A 140 10.43 -5.34 9.14
C GLN A 140 10.25 -3.83 9.16
N PRO A 141 11.05 -3.10 9.94
CA PRO A 141 10.84 -1.66 10.08
C PRO A 141 11.39 -0.83 8.92
N ASN A 142 12.28 -1.40 8.11
CA ASN A 142 12.85 -0.70 6.99
C ASN A 142 13.18 -1.67 5.87
N LEU A 143 13.63 -1.14 4.75
CA LEU A 143 14.00 -1.96 3.62
C LEU A 143 15.30 -2.70 3.88
N SER A 144 15.36 -3.93 3.41
CA SER A 144 16.53 -4.74 3.54
C SER A 144 17.69 -4.10 2.80
N GLY A 145 18.83 -3.94 3.47
CA GLY A 145 20.00 -3.35 2.88
C GLY A 145 19.99 -1.84 2.84
N MET A 146 18.94 -1.22 3.35
CA MET A 146 18.82 0.24 3.39
C MET A 146 18.53 0.66 4.81
N GLY A 147 19.44 0.54 5.66
CA GLY A 147 19.22 0.99 7.01
C GLY A 147 19.28 2.50 7.09
N ALA A 148 18.50 3.05 7.95
CA ALA A 148 18.64 4.46 8.24
C ALA A 148 19.98 4.62 8.92
N GLY A 149 20.84 5.00 8.24
CA GLY A 149 22.16 4.99 8.74
C GLY A 149 22.75 3.66 8.58
N THR A 150 22.81 3.24 8.22
CA THR A 150 23.40 2.34 8.18
C THR A 150 23.93 1.68 8.08
N GLY A 151 24.23 1.73 8.03
CA GLY A 151 24.71 1.09 7.89
C GLY A 151 24.69 -0.01 8.12
N PHE A 152 24.51 -0.34 8.27
CA PHE A 152 24.20 -1.33 8.70
C PHE A 152 24.39 -2.17 8.15
N ALA A 153 24.80 -2.27 7.83
CA ALA A 153 24.87 -2.99 7.49
C ALA A 153 24.64 -3.88 7.65
N PRO A 154 24.60 -4.17 7.56
CA PRO A 154 24.29 -4.95 7.62
C PRO A 154 24.13 -5.83 7.91
N ILE A 155 24.15 -5.91 8.11
CA ILE A 155 23.90 -6.63 8.41
C ILE A 155 23.88 -7.52 8.25
N VAL A 156 24.32 -7.80 8.00
CA VAL A 156 24.18 -8.54 7.82
C VAL A 156 24.05 -9.33 8.22
N PHE A 157 23.94 -9.62 8.22
CA PHE A 157 23.70 -10.24 8.68
C PHE A 157 23.64 -11.03 8.58
#